data_de2a26f248fd53c0597c7fdbe2c6d15e
#
_entry.id   de2a26f248fd53c0597c7fdbe2c6d15e
#
_cell.length_a   1.000
_cell.length_b   1.000
_cell.length_c   1.000
_cell.angle_alpha   90.00
_cell.angle_beta   90.00
_cell.angle_gamma   90.00
#
_symmetry.space_group_name_H-M   'P 1'
#
loop_
_entity.id
_entity.type
_entity.pdbx_description
1 polymer ?
#
loop_
_entity_poly.entity_id
_entity_poly.type
_entity_poly.pdbx_seq_one_letter_code
_entity_poly.pdbx_strand_id
1 'polypeptide(L)'
;MYGAGAIGGSLGALLSAAGEQVALIARGAHLEAMRANGLLLQRPEGESRHAIDVFGAPREVDWRDGDVVVLAMKTQDTVDALRSLPPGVPVVTLQNGVANERMALRLFDEVYPVCVMFPTSHLEPGVVVAHSSPTPGILDIGRYPSGVEGQAEAIAAAFRAAGFRSEPRADIMRWKYTKLLMNLGNAVEALCPPSEQRQEIVVKLREEARAVLDRAGIEFAGEEENRAYRADAISVKEIAGQPRTGSSSWQSLARGTGTIEADYLNGEVVLLGRLYGIPTKWNEHARRLANKAAHQKAAPGSLTTEEWLSSLDLVG
;
A
#
# COMPACT_ATOMS: atom_id res chain seq x y z
N MET A 1 6.09 10.31 9.44
CA MET A 1 5.13 9.52 8.62
C MET A 1 4.32 10.48 7.75
N TYR A 2 4.49 10.46 6.45
CA TYR A 2 3.73 11.30 5.53
C TYR A 2 2.57 10.51 4.92
N GLY A 3 1.34 10.86 5.30
CA GLY A 3 0.12 10.12 5.03
C GLY A 3 -0.29 9.24 6.23
N ALA A 4 -0.87 9.85 7.27
CA ALA A 4 -1.28 9.17 8.50
C ALA A 4 -2.61 8.37 8.36
N GLY A 5 -2.89 7.81 7.16
CA GLY A 5 -4.05 6.95 6.93
C GLY A 5 -3.90 5.56 7.56
N ALA A 6 -4.61 4.56 7.01
CA ALA A 6 -4.64 3.19 7.55
C ALA A 6 -3.24 2.63 7.86
N ILE A 7 -2.33 2.63 6.89
CA ILE A 7 -0.98 2.08 7.06
C ILE A 7 -0.11 3.03 7.87
N GLY A 8 0.03 4.30 7.44
CA GLY A 8 0.96 5.24 8.06
C GLY A 8 0.57 5.62 9.49
N GLY A 9 -0.72 5.79 9.78
CA GLY A 9 -1.21 6.03 11.13
C GLY A 9 -1.00 4.83 12.05
N SER A 10 -1.35 3.62 11.60
CA SER A 10 -1.15 2.41 12.40
C SER A 10 0.33 2.12 12.67
N LEU A 11 1.20 2.28 11.66
CA LEU A 11 2.64 2.11 11.85
C LEU A 11 3.20 3.20 12.77
N GLY A 12 2.80 4.46 12.58
CA GLY A 12 3.24 5.56 13.43
C GLY A 12 2.87 5.36 14.90
N ALA A 13 1.65 4.88 15.18
CA ALA A 13 1.21 4.55 16.54
C ALA A 13 2.04 3.42 17.15
N LEU A 14 2.33 2.35 16.39
CA LEU A 14 3.12 1.22 16.86
C LEU A 14 4.59 1.58 17.08
N LEU A 15 5.20 2.36 16.20
CA LEU A 15 6.57 2.88 16.38
C LEU A 15 6.65 3.79 17.61
N SER A 16 5.72 4.70 17.78
CA SER A 16 5.65 5.57 18.97
C SER A 16 5.52 4.75 20.27
N ALA A 17 4.70 3.69 20.26
CA ALA A 17 4.58 2.78 21.40
C ALA A 17 5.88 1.98 21.69
N ALA A 18 6.69 1.75 20.66
CA ALA A 18 8.01 1.11 20.79
C ALA A 18 9.12 2.09 21.23
N GLY A 19 8.81 3.37 21.41
CA GLY A 19 9.75 4.39 21.90
C GLY A 19 10.41 5.22 20.80
N GLU A 20 10.03 5.04 19.54
CA GLU A 20 10.53 5.86 18.44
C GLU A 20 9.91 7.26 18.46
N GLN A 21 10.69 8.26 18.06
CA GLN A 21 10.17 9.61 17.86
C GLN A 21 9.43 9.68 16.52
N VAL A 22 8.13 9.93 16.56
CA VAL A 22 7.26 9.90 15.39
C VAL A 22 6.53 11.23 15.22
N ALA A 23 6.59 11.79 14.01
CA ALA A 23 5.72 12.87 13.57
C ALA A 23 4.77 12.34 12.47
N LEU A 24 3.48 12.68 12.58
CA LEU A 24 2.47 12.32 11.58
C LEU A 24 2.14 13.55 10.72
N ILE A 25 2.07 13.37 9.40
CA ILE A 25 1.59 14.40 8.49
C ILE A 25 0.27 13.93 7.89
N ALA A 26 -0.80 14.67 8.14
CA ALA A 26 -2.16 14.36 7.73
C ALA A 26 -2.88 15.60 7.24
N ARG A 27 -4.11 15.45 6.74
CA ARG A 27 -4.92 16.57 6.24
C ARG A 27 -6.41 16.40 6.60
N GLY A 28 -7.13 17.52 6.57
CA GLY A 28 -8.58 17.55 6.74
C GLY A 28 -9.07 17.04 8.09
N ALA A 29 -10.26 16.45 8.11
CA ALA A 29 -10.91 15.98 9.33
C ALA A 29 -10.07 14.99 10.16
N HIS A 30 -9.22 14.19 9.50
CA HIS A 30 -8.34 13.26 10.20
C HIS A 30 -7.24 13.97 10.99
N LEU A 31 -6.63 15.03 10.41
CA LEU A 31 -5.67 15.88 11.10
C LEU A 31 -6.31 16.54 12.33
N GLU A 32 -7.49 17.14 12.17
CA GLU A 32 -8.18 17.84 13.25
C GLU A 32 -8.58 16.89 14.39
N ALA A 33 -9.07 15.69 14.04
CA ALA A 33 -9.43 14.68 15.02
C ALA A 33 -8.21 14.20 15.84
N MET A 34 -7.06 14.00 15.18
CA MET A 34 -5.83 13.59 15.86
C MET A 34 -5.26 14.72 16.75
N ARG A 35 -5.33 15.96 16.31
CA ARG A 35 -4.93 17.13 17.14
C ARG A 35 -5.77 17.25 18.39
N ALA A 36 -7.08 17.06 18.27
CA ALA A 36 -8.01 17.22 19.38
C ALA A 36 -7.94 16.06 20.38
N ASN A 37 -7.82 14.82 19.89
CA ASN A 37 -8.06 13.63 20.71
C ASN A 37 -6.90 12.62 20.69
N GLY A 38 -5.81 12.85 19.96
CA GLY A 38 -4.81 11.85 19.64
C GLY A 38 -5.29 10.82 18.63
N LEU A 39 -4.40 9.93 18.20
CA LEU A 39 -4.71 8.85 17.27
C LEU A 39 -5.18 7.61 18.04
N LEU A 40 -6.38 7.11 17.75
CA LEU A 40 -6.90 5.84 18.27
C LEU A 40 -6.44 4.71 17.35
N LEU A 41 -5.68 3.76 17.90
CA LEU A 41 -5.34 2.50 17.25
C LEU A 41 -6.18 1.39 17.83
N GLN A 42 -6.94 0.71 16.96
CA GLN A 42 -7.71 -0.49 17.30
C GLN A 42 -6.97 -1.73 16.78
N ARG A 43 -6.86 -2.75 17.64
CA ARG A 43 -6.22 -4.04 17.35
C ARG A 43 -7.03 -5.19 17.95
N PRO A 44 -6.78 -6.46 17.53
CA PRO A 44 -7.40 -7.61 18.16
C PRO A 44 -7.14 -7.71 19.66
N GLU A 45 -5.99 -7.19 20.12
CA GLU A 45 -5.60 -7.19 21.55
C GLU A 45 -6.27 -6.09 22.36
N GLY A 46 -6.92 -5.11 21.72
CA GLY A 46 -7.56 -3.97 22.36
C GLY A 46 -7.30 -2.65 21.64
N GLU A 47 -7.69 -1.57 22.30
CA GLU A 47 -7.56 -0.20 21.80
C GLU A 47 -6.48 0.55 22.58
N SER A 48 -5.76 1.43 21.88
CA SER A 48 -4.81 2.36 22.49
C SER A 48 -4.87 3.73 21.84
N ARG A 49 -4.72 4.78 22.64
CA ARG A 49 -4.71 6.14 22.16
C ARG A 49 -3.29 6.72 22.28
N HIS A 50 -2.82 7.30 21.20
CA HIS A 50 -1.45 7.79 21.06
C HIS A 50 -1.45 9.30 20.88
N ALA A 51 -0.77 10.01 21.78
CA ALA A 51 -0.47 11.44 21.64
C ALA A 51 0.82 11.58 20.83
N ILE A 52 0.69 11.74 19.52
CA ILE A 52 1.80 11.89 18.58
C ILE A 52 1.69 13.29 17.96
N ASP A 53 2.81 13.97 17.73
CA ASP A 53 2.83 15.25 17.04
C ASP A 53 2.25 15.13 15.63
N VAL A 54 1.26 15.97 15.30
CA VAL A 54 0.55 15.90 14.02
C VAL A 54 0.62 17.24 13.31
N PHE A 55 1.10 17.20 12.07
CA PHE A 55 1.33 18.35 11.21
C PHE A 55 0.44 18.30 9.95
N GLY A 56 0.14 19.48 9.40
CA GLY A 56 -0.61 19.61 8.15
C GLY A 56 0.26 19.48 6.90
N ALA A 57 1.54 19.79 7.02
CA ALA A 57 2.48 19.77 5.91
C ALA A 57 3.93 19.54 6.39
N PRO A 58 4.83 19.02 5.52
CA PRO A 58 6.23 18.79 5.86
C PRO A 58 6.98 20.04 6.35
N ARG A 59 6.62 21.22 5.86
CA ARG A 59 7.23 22.50 6.28
C ARG A 59 6.95 22.89 7.74
N GLU A 60 6.01 22.24 8.39
CA GLU A 60 5.66 22.45 9.80
C GLU A 60 6.50 21.56 10.73
N VAL A 61 7.18 20.54 10.17
CA VAL A 61 8.02 19.62 10.92
C VAL A 61 9.39 20.23 11.15
N ASP A 62 9.88 20.18 12.39
CA ASP A 62 11.26 20.53 12.75
C ASP A 62 12.19 19.37 12.42
N TRP A 63 12.67 19.34 11.17
CA TRP A 63 13.53 18.27 10.65
C TRP A 63 14.91 18.30 11.29
N ARG A 64 15.44 17.11 11.61
CA ARG A 64 16.72 16.92 12.29
C ARG A 64 17.60 15.94 11.52
N ASP A 65 18.90 16.01 11.78
CA ASP A 65 19.83 15.03 11.27
C ASP A 65 19.46 13.62 11.77
N GLY A 66 19.40 12.66 10.87
CA GLY A 66 18.97 11.29 11.15
C GLY A 66 17.48 11.02 10.96
N ASP A 67 16.67 12.05 10.70
CA ASP A 67 15.27 11.84 10.37
C ASP A 67 15.12 11.12 9.03
N VAL A 68 14.11 10.26 8.95
CA VAL A 68 13.68 9.61 7.71
C VAL A 68 12.22 9.92 7.43
N VAL A 69 11.87 10.14 6.17
CA VAL A 69 10.46 10.28 5.80
C VAL A 69 9.90 8.95 5.31
N VAL A 70 8.77 8.53 5.86
CA VAL A 70 8.05 7.34 5.41
C VAL A 70 6.80 7.78 4.66
N LEU A 71 6.75 7.51 3.35
CA LEU A 71 5.62 7.82 2.48
C LEU A 71 4.57 6.70 2.60
N ALA A 72 3.38 7.05 3.05
CA ALA A 72 2.26 6.13 3.24
C ALA A 72 0.93 6.63 2.63
N MET A 73 1.02 7.69 1.80
CA MET A 73 -0.10 8.15 0.99
C MET A 73 -0.28 7.27 -0.26
N LYS A 74 -1.36 7.49 -0.99
CA LYS A 74 -1.58 6.83 -2.28
C LYS A 74 -0.60 7.33 -3.34
N THR A 75 -0.26 6.47 -4.29
CA THR A 75 0.76 6.71 -5.31
C THR A 75 0.51 7.97 -6.14
N GLN A 76 -0.74 8.33 -6.42
CA GLN A 76 -1.08 9.56 -7.15
C GLN A 76 -0.66 10.85 -6.44
N ASP A 77 -0.48 10.82 -5.11
CA ASP A 77 -0.06 11.98 -4.31
C ASP A 77 1.48 12.04 -4.13
N THR A 78 2.23 11.02 -4.62
CA THR A 78 3.67 10.85 -4.33
C THR A 78 4.54 11.99 -4.86
N VAL A 79 4.33 12.41 -6.10
CA VAL A 79 5.19 13.44 -6.73
C VAL A 79 5.09 14.77 -5.99
N ASP A 80 3.89 15.17 -5.64
CA ASP A 80 3.67 16.42 -4.90
C ASP A 80 4.19 16.33 -3.46
N ALA A 81 4.04 15.15 -2.84
CA ALA A 81 4.62 14.89 -1.53
C ALA A 81 6.14 15.02 -1.55
N LEU A 82 6.82 14.37 -2.50
CA LEU A 82 8.28 14.42 -2.63
C LEU A 82 8.80 15.85 -2.83
N ARG A 83 8.10 16.67 -3.63
CA ARG A 83 8.48 18.07 -3.88
C ARG A 83 8.36 18.97 -2.64
N SER A 84 7.60 18.54 -1.65
CA SER A 84 7.38 19.30 -0.42
C SER A 84 8.35 18.93 0.71
N LEU A 85 9.21 17.92 0.51
CA LEU A 85 10.19 17.45 1.48
C LEU A 85 11.47 18.29 1.44
N PRO A 86 12.20 18.38 2.56
CA PRO A 86 13.54 18.96 2.57
C PRO A 86 14.50 18.11 1.72
N PRO A 87 15.50 18.73 1.07
CA PRO A 87 16.49 17.99 0.30
C PRO A 87 17.34 17.09 1.20
N GLY A 88 17.75 15.93 0.66
CA GLY A 88 18.69 15.02 1.33
C GLY A 88 18.08 14.12 2.42
N VAL A 89 16.79 14.25 2.76
CA VAL A 89 16.17 13.34 3.71
C VAL A 89 15.98 11.95 3.08
N PRO A 90 16.37 10.86 3.79
CA PRO A 90 16.12 9.49 3.30
C PRO A 90 14.62 9.22 3.17
N VAL A 91 14.22 8.62 2.05
CA VAL A 91 12.81 8.36 1.70
C VAL A 91 12.49 6.87 1.78
N VAL A 92 11.59 6.49 2.67
CA VAL A 92 11.03 5.14 2.77
C VAL A 92 9.70 5.10 2.01
N THR A 93 9.59 4.24 0.99
CA THR A 93 8.33 4.05 0.25
C THR A 93 7.54 2.89 0.83
N LEU A 94 6.58 3.20 1.69
CA LEU A 94 5.69 2.23 2.36
C LEU A 94 4.40 1.97 1.55
N GLN A 95 4.39 2.33 0.31
CA GLN A 95 3.23 2.30 -0.56
C GLN A 95 3.16 0.99 -1.35
N ASN A 96 1.94 0.59 -1.72
CA ASN A 96 1.75 -0.48 -2.70
C ASN A 96 2.25 -0.06 -4.09
N GLY A 97 2.40 -1.05 -4.98
CA GLY A 97 2.93 -0.82 -6.32
C GLY A 97 4.45 -0.72 -6.36
N VAL A 98 4.98 -0.33 -7.50
CA VAL A 98 6.42 -0.32 -7.82
C VAL A 98 6.85 0.97 -8.55
N ALA A 99 5.99 1.97 -8.60
CA ALA A 99 6.26 3.23 -9.29
C ALA A 99 6.92 4.27 -8.36
N ASN A 100 6.63 4.21 -7.06
CA ASN A 100 7.03 5.23 -6.08
C ASN A 100 8.54 5.36 -5.94
N GLU A 101 9.27 4.26 -6.01
CA GLU A 101 10.73 4.19 -5.90
C GLU A 101 11.41 5.01 -6.99
N ARG A 102 10.95 4.83 -8.24
CA ARG A 102 11.51 5.58 -9.40
C ARG A 102 11.15 7.07 -9.34
N MET A 103 9.98 7.39 -8.80
CA MET A 103 9.59 8.79 -8.55
C MET A 103 10.49 9.43 -7.49
N ALA A 104 10.74 8.71 -6.38
CA ALA A 104 11.56 9.18 -5.29
C ALA A 104 13.04 9.32 -5.70
N LEU A 105 13.62 8.34 -6.40
CA LEU A 105 15.02 8.36 -6.83
C LEU A 105 15.35 9.48 -7.82
N ARG A 106 14.37 10.10 -8.47
CA ARG A 106 14.59 11.29 -9.30
C ARG A 106 14.96 12.54 -8.49
N LEU A 107 14.64 12.55 -7.20
CA LEU A 107 14.74 13.73 -6.34
C LEU A 107 15.58 13.48 -5.08
N PHE A 108 15.76 12.23 -4.69
CA PHE A 108 16.44 11.83 -3.45
C PHE A 108 17.42 10.69 -3.72
N ASP A 109 18.61 10.76 -3.13
CA ASP A 109 19.67 9.76 -3.33
C ASP A 109 19.43 8.48 -2.52
N GLU A 110 18.70 8.58 -1.40
CA GLU A 110 18.43 7.49 -0.48
C GLU A 110 16.96 7.10 -0.50
N VAL A 111 16.65 5.98 -1.16
CA VAL A 111 15.29 5.46 -1.29
C VAL A 111 15.22 4.02 -0.80
N TYR A 112 14.34 3.77 0.15
CA TYR A 112 14.16 2.49 0.82
C TYR A 112 12.75 1.92 0.59
N PRO A 113 12.60 1.04 -0.41
CA PRO A 113 11.35 0.30 -0.64
C PRO A 113 10.97 -0.58 0.54
N VAL A 114 9.67 -0.60 0.88
CA VAL A 114 9.10 -1.56 1.82
C VAL A 114 8.08 -2.44 1.09
N CYS A 115 8.21 -3.75 1.20
CA CYS A 115 7.16 -4.69 0.81
C CYS A 115 6.14 -4.78 1.94
N VAL A 116 5.04 -4.02 1.82
CA VAL A 116 4.06 -3.87 2.89
C VAL A 116 2.98 -4.94 2.83
N MET A 117 2.93 -5.80 3.84
CA MET A 117 1.85 -6.75 4.09
C MET A 117 1.26 -6.45 5.47
N PHE A 118 0.43 -5.43 5.53
CA PHE A 118 -0.13 -4.89 6.76
C PHE A 118 -1.64 -4.69 6.60
N PRO A 119 -2.47 -5.65 7.09
CA PRO A 119 -3.92 -5.58 7.01
C PRO A 119 -4.47 -4.46 7.90
N THR A 120 -4.73 -3.30 7.34
CA THR A 120 -5.22 -2.12 8.05
C THR A 120 -6.47 -1.54 7.39
N SER A 121 -7.21 -0.73 8.14
CA SER A 121 -8.30 0.10 7.62
C SER A 121 -8.34 1.47 8.32
N HIS A 122 -8.95 2.43 7.64
CA HIS A 122 -9.19 3.78 8.13
C HIS A 122 -10.45 4.31 7.44
N LEU A 123 -11.54 4.37 8.17
CA LEU A 123 -12.83 4.85 7.69
C LEU A 123 -13.30 6.09 8.45
N GLU A 124 -12.91 6.23 9.72
CA GLU A 124 -13.31 7.32 10.61
C GLU A 124 -12.13 8.25 10.93
N PRO A 125 -12.30 9.57 10.92
CA PRO A 125 -11.27 10.51 11.34
C PRO A 125 -10.74 10.23 12.75
N GLY A 126 -9.42 10.25 12.94
CA GLY A 126 -8.77 9.98 14.21
C GLY A 126 -8.66 8.51 14.60
N VAL A 127 -9.18 7.58 13.80
CA VAL A 127 -9.19 6.13 14.08
C VAL A 127 -8.47 5.36 12.98
N VAL A 128 -7.56 4.47 13.38
CA VAL A 128 -6.91 3.50 12.48
C VAL A 128 -7.02 2.10 13.09
N VAL A 129 -7.12 1.10 12.23
CA VAL A 129 -7.37 -0.29 12.63
C VAL A 129 -6.31 -1.20 12.03
N ALA A 130 -5.63 -1.99 12.86
CA ALA A 130 -4.68 -3.02 12.44
C ALA A 130 -5.26 -4.41 12.76
N HIS A 131 -5.56 -5.20 11.73
CA HIS A 131 -6.39 -6.39 11.83
C HIS A 131 -5.62 -7.70 12.09
N SER A 132 -4.29 -7.70 12.09
CA SER A 132 -3.50 -8.93 12.25
C SER A 132 -2.93 -9.07 13.65
N SER A 133 -2.92 -10.30 14.18
CA SER A 133 -2.41 -10.68 15.49
C SER A 133 -1.83 -12.11 15.45
N PRO A 134 -0.77 -12.43 16.19
CA PRO A 134 -0.01 -11.56 17.11
C PRO A 134 0.91 -10.56 16.39
N THR A 135 1.31 -10.84 15.16
CA THR A 135 2.14 -9.95 14.36
C THR A 135 1.25 -8.97 13.58
N PRO A 136 1.43 -7.65 13.70
CA PRO A 136 0.65 -6.68 12.96
C PRO A 136 0.76 -6.87 11.43
N GLY A 137 1.94 -7.23 10.95
CA GLY A 137 2.22 -7.45 9.54
C GLY A 137 3.68 -7.74 9.24
N ILE A 138 4.01 -7.77 7.94
CA ILE A 138 5.37 -7.92 7.42
C ILE A 138 5.76 -6.63 6.71
N LEU A 139 6.93 -6.08 7.04
CA LEU A 139 7.48 -4.85 6.47
C LEU A 139 8.96 -5.08 6.10
N ASP A 140 9.20 -5.93 5.08
CA ASP A 140 10.57 -6.11 4.58
C ASP A 140 11.03 -4.86 3.84
N ILE A 141 12.30 -4.51 4.00
CA ILE A 141 12.88 -3.28 3.50
C ILE A 141 14.23 -3.55 2.81
N GLY A 142 14.59 -2.73 1.84
CA GLY A 142 15.91 -2.75 1.21
C GLY A 142 16.25 -1.39 0.64
N ARG A 143 17.40 -1.29 -0.05
CA ARG A 143 17.79 -0.10 -0.83
C ARG A 143 17.26 -0.22 -2.26
N TYR A 144 16.84 0.88 -2.85
CA TYR A 144 16.50 0.95 -4.28
C TYR A 144 17.71 1.42 -5.11
N PRO A 145 18.02 0.78 -6.28
CA PRO A 145 17.26 -0.31 -6.91
C PRO A 145 17.52 -1.68 -6.30
N SER A 146 18.61 -1.87 -5.56
CA SER A 146 18.97 -3.12 -4.88
C SER A 146 19.99 -2.86 -3.77
N GLY A 147 20.13 -3.79 -2.85
CA GLY A 147 21.10 -3.75 -1.76
C GLY A 147 20.49 -3.60 -0.37
N VAL A 148 21.37 -3.73 0.62
CA VAL A 148 21.07 -3.51 2.04
C VAL A 148 22.20 -2.66 2.61
N GLU A 149 21.86 -1.57 3.26
CA GLU A 149 22.80 -0.68 3.94
C GLU A 149 22.36 -0.49 5.38
N GLY A 150 23.24 0.08 6.22
CA GLY A 150 22.97 0.26 7.63
C GLY A 150 21.67 1.00 7.96
N GLN A 151 21.24 1.94 7.10
CA GLN A 151 19.95 2.63 7.24
C GLN A 151 18.78 1.67 7.08
N ALA A 152 18.79 0.76 6.10
CA ALA A 152 17.74 -0.24 5.93
C ALA A 152 17.69 -1.21 7.12
N GLU A 153 18.85 -1.59 7.67
CA GLU A 153 18.95 -2.44 8.86
C GLU A 153 18.39 -1.74 10.10
N ALA A 154 18.70 -0.45 10.29
CA ALA A 154 18.19 0.36 11.40
C ALA A 154 16.67 0.50 11.32
N ILE A 155 16.12 0.78 10.15
CA ILE A 155 14.67 0.89 9.94
C ILE A 155 13.98 -0.47 10.16
N ALA A 156 14.57 -1.58 9.66
CA ALA A 156 14.04 -2.92 9.92
C ALA A 156 14.05 -3.26 11.44
N ALA A 157 15.07 -2.83 12.17
CA ALA A 157 15.14 -2.99 13.61
C ALA A 157 14.01 -2.21 14.33
N ALA A 158 13.74 -0.97 13.93
CA ALA A 158 12.63 -0.19 14.45
C ALA A 158 11.27 -0.85 14.16
N PHE A 159 11.07 -1.39 12.95
CA PHE A 159 9.86 -2.15 12.63
C PHE A 159 9.71 -3.40 13.49
N ARG A 160 10.81 -4.15 13.75
CA ARG A 160 10.77 -5.31 14.64
C ARG A 160 10.46 -4.91 16.10
N ALA A 161 11.04 -3.82 16.58
CA ALA A 161 10.71 -3.27 17.91
C ALA A 161 9.24 -2.90 18.05
N ALA A 162 8.61 -2.44 16.96
CA ALA A 162 7.17 -2.16 16.88
C ALA A 162 6.29 -3.43 16.65
N GLY A 163 6.87 -4.63 16.72
CA GLY A 163 6.19 -5.92 16.67
C GLY A 163 5.99 -6.50 15.27
N PHE A 164 6.50 -5.86 14.22
CA PHE A 164 6.43 -6.39 12.85
C PHE A 164 7.48 -7.48 12.61
N ARG A 165 7.18 -8.38 11.69
CA ARG A 165 8.22 -9.11 11.00
C ARG A 165 8.85 -8.18 9.96
N SER A 166 10.16 -8.05 9.98
CA SER A 166 10.88 -7.19 9.03
C SER A 166 12.29 -7.72 8.79
N GLU A 167 12.57 -8.04 7.54
CA GLU A 167 13.87 -8.52 7.08
C GLU A 167 14.48 -7.50 6.12
N PRO A 168 15.77 -7.14 6.31
CA PRO A 168 16.53 -6.41 5.30
C PRO A 168 16.73 -7.31 4.06
N ARG A 169 16.37 -6.82 2.86
CA ARG A 169 16.43 -7.59 1.61
C ARG A 169 17.13 -6.82 0.51
N ALA A 170 18.21 -7.38 -0.02
CA ALA A 170 18.92 -6.81 -1.16
C ALA A 170 18.05 -6.83 -2.44
N ASP A 171 17.14 -7.80 -2.55
CA ASP A 171 16.21 -8.02 -3.65
C ASP A 171 14.79 -7.50 -3.37
N ILE A 172 14.65 -6.44 -2.57
CA ILE A 172 13.34 -5.96 -2.09
C ILE A 172 12.34 -5.70 -3.23
N MET A 173 12.80 -5.27 -4.39
CA MET A 173 11.92 -5.03 -5.54
C MET A 173 11.31 -6.33 -6.08
N ARG A 174 12.02 -7.46 -6.03
CA ARG A 174 11.47 -8.78 -6.35
C ARG A 174 10.21 -9.09 -5.52
N TRP A 175 10.24 -8.79 -4.24
CA TRP A 175 9.11 -8.96 -3.31
C TRP A 175 8.00 -7.93 -3.57
N LYS A 176 8.34 -6.71 -3.95
CA LYS A 176 7.34 -5.70 -4.32
C LYS A 176 6.61 -6.08 -5.61
N TYR A 177 7.29 -6.63 -6.62
CA TYR A 177 6.63 -7.17 -7.81
C TYR A 177 5.75 -8.39 -7.50
N THR A 178 6.19 -9.27 -6.59
CA THR A 178 5.32 -10.34 -6.06
C THR A 178 4.05 -9.79 -5.43
N LYS A 179 4.19 -8.73 -4.62
CA LYS A 179 3.04 -8.06 -4.00
C LYS A 179 2.15 -7.37 -5.03
N LEU A 180 2.72 -6.80 -6.09
CA LEU A 180 1.96 -6.25 -7.22
C LEU A 180 1.04 -7.32 -7.83
N LEU A 181 1.57 -8.51 -8.15
CA LEU A 181 0.77 -9.64 -8.66
C LEU A 181 -0.40 -10.01 -7.74
N MET A 182 -0.18 -9.97 -6.42
CA MET A 182 -1.26 -10.20 -5.44
C MET A 182 -2.34 -9.11 -5.50
N ASN A 183 -1.96 -7.86 -5.75
CA ASN A 183 -2.85 -6.71 -5.72
C ASN A 183 -3.66 -6.50 -7.01
N LEU A 184 -3.36 -7.20 -8.10
CA LEU A 184 -4.06 -7.03 -9.38
C LEU A 184 -5.56 -7.35 -9.30
N GLY A 185 -5.96 -8.24 -8.41
CA GLY A 185 -7.36 -8.57 -8.15
C GLY A 185 -8.14 -7.49 -7.39
N ASN A 186 -7.46 -6.53 -6.76
CA ASN A 186 -8.12 -5.54 -5.90
C ASN A 186 -9.14 -4.68 -6.64
N ALA A 187 -8.89 -4.36 -7.91
CA ALA A 187 -9.82 -3.59 -8.75
C ALA A 187 -11.12 -4.37 -8.98
N VAL A 188 -11.01 -5.65 -9.32
CA VAL A 188 -12.17 -6.53 -9.56
C VAL A 188 -12.92 -6.81 -8.26
N GLU A 189 -12.18 -7.06 -7.16
CA GLU A 189 -12.77 -7.25 -5.83
C GLU A 189 -13.57 -6.03 -5.36
N ALA A 190 -13.09 -4.83 -5.67
CA ALA A 190 -13.80 -3.60 -5.31
C ALA A 190 -15.10 -3.41 -6.11
N LEU A 191 -15.14 -3.91 -7.35
CA LEU A 191 -16.26 -3.71 -8.28
C LEU A 191 -17.29 -4.84 -8.23
N CYS A 192 -16.83 -6.10 -8.07
CA CYS A 192 -17.67 -7.28 -8.21
C CYS A 192 -17.81 -8.05 -6.90
N PRO A 193 -19.00 -8.56 -6.57
CA PRO A 193 -19.20 -9.49 -5.45
C PRO A 193 -18.36 -10.76 -5.60
N PRO A 194 -18.13 -11.53 -4.51
CA PRO A 194 -17.45 -12.82 -4.56
C PRO A 194 -18.19 -13.80 -5.49
N SER A 195 -17.46 -14.42 -6.44
CA SER A 195 -17.94 -15.48 -7.33
C SER A 195 -16.76 -16.29 -7.88
N GLU A 196 -17.02 -17.46 -8.46
CA GLU A 196 -16.01 -18.26 -9.16
C GLU A 196 -15.47 -17.49 -10.38
N GLN A 197 -16.35 -16.87 -11.17
CA GLN A 197 -15.97 -16.06 -12.32
C GLN A 197 -15.05 -14.91 -11.94
N ARG A 198 -15.26 -14.26 -10.76
CA ARG A 198 -14.36 -13.24 -10.26
C ARG A 198 -12.95 -13.79 -10.02
N GLN A 199 -12.82 -15.03 -9.53
CA GLN A 199 -11.52 -15.67 -9.34
C GLN A 199 -10.85 -15.98 -10.68
N GLU A 200 -11.60 -16.43 -11.67
CA GLU A 200 -11.09 -16.65 -13.05
C GLU A 200 -10.55 -15.36 -13.67
N ILE A 201 -11.27 -14.23 -13.50
CA ILE A 201 -10.79 -12.93 -13.94
C ILE A 201 -9.44 -12.58 -13.28
N VAL A 202 -9.32 -12.80 -11.97
CA VAL A 202 -8.07 -12.52 -11.24
C VAL A 202 -6.92 -13.42 -11.73
N VAL A 203 -7.19 -14.66 -12.09
CA VAL A 203 -6.19 -15.56 -12.71
C VAL A 203 -5.69 -14.97 -14.03
N LYS A 204 -6.61 -14.50 -14.90
CA LYS A 204 -6.24 -13.88 -16.19
C LYS A 204 -5.41 -12.60 -16.02
N LEU A 205 -5.74 -11.76 -15.06
CA LEU A 205 -4.95 -10.56 -14.73
C LEU A 205 -3.50 -10.92 -14.36
N ARG A 206 -3.33 -11.99 -13.56
CA ARG A 206 -2.02 -12.45 -13.11
C ARG A 206 -1.23 -13.15 -14.22
N GLU A 207 -1.89 -13.91 -15.10
CA GLU A 207 -1.27 -14.54 -16.27
C GLU A 207 -0.66 -13.47 -17.20
N GLU A 208 -1.42 -12.43 -17.56
CA GLU A 208 -0.90 -11.31 -18.34
C GLU A 208 0.30 -10.64 -17.65
N ALA A 209 0.18 -10.36 -16.35
CA ALA A 209 1.23 -9.70 -15.60
C ALA A 209 2.52 -10.53 -15.55
N ARG A 210 2.43 -11.84 -15.34
CA ARG A 210 3.61 -12.73 -15.38
C ARG A 210 4.27 -12.70 -16.75
N ALA A 211 3.50 -12.83 -17.83
CA ALA A 211 4.05 -12.77 -19.18
C ALA A 211 4.77 -11.43 -19.46
N VAL A 212 4.23 -10.34 -18.95
CA VAL A 212 4.85 -9.01 -19.06
C VAL A 212 6.14 -8.93 -18.24
N LEU A 213 6.14 -9.39 -16.99
CA LEU A 213 7.32 -9.35 -16.11
C LEU A 213 8.44 -10.26 -16.67
N ASP A 214 8.10 -11.47 -17.12
CA ASP A 214 9.04 -12.41 -17.75
C ASP A 214 9.68 -11.78 -19.01
N ARG A 215 8.87 -11.15 -19.86
CA ARG A 215 9.36 -10.47 -21.07
C ARG A 215 10.23 -9.26 -20.75
N ALA A 216 9.96 -8.58 -19.65
CA ALA A 216 10.73 -7.45 -19.15
C ALA A 216 12.00 -7.84 -18.39
N GLY A 217 12.21 -9.13 -18.10
CA GLY A 217 13.31 -9.62 -17.26
C GLY A 217 13.19 -9.18 -15.80
N ILE A 218 11.97 -8.96 -15.32
CA ILE A 218 11.70 -8.51 -13.94
C ILE A 218 11.40 -9.73 -13.07
N GLU A 219 12.24 -9.96 -12.08
CA GLU A 219 12.09 -11.06 -11.14
C GLU A 219 10.98 -10.83 -10.10
N PHE A 220 10.31 -11.93 -9.72
CA PHE A 220 9.34 -11.97 -8.63
C PHE A 220 9.42 -13.33 -7.92
N ALA A 221 9.02 -13.40 -6.65
CA ALA A 221 8.97 -14.65 -5.89
C ALA A 221 7.79 -15.51 -6.36
N GLY A 222 8.04 -16.81 -6.50
CA GLY A 222 7.00 -17.79 -6.84
C GLY A 222 5.90 -17.88 -5.77
N GLU A 223 4.76 -18.47 -6.13
CA GLU A 223 3.61 -18.58 -5.22
C GLU A 223 3.91 -19.40 -3.98
N GLU A 224 4.64 -20.51 -4.15
CA GLU A 224 5.04 -21.37 -3.04
C GLU A 224 6.01 -20.68 -2.08
N GLU A 225 7.05 -20.04 -2.61
CA GLU A 225 8.01 -19.25 -1.84
C GLU A 225 7.31 -18.14 -1.06
N ASN A 226 6.44 -17.37 -1.72
CA ASN A 226 5.69 -16.30 -1.08
C ASN A 226 4.71 -16.83 -0.02
N ARG A 227 4.08 -18.00 -0.25
CA ARG A 227 3.20 -18.64 0.71
C ARG A 227 3.98 -19.11 1.93
N ALA A 228 5.08 -19.82 1.73
CA ALA A 228 5.96 -20.29 2.80
C ALA A 228 6.50 -19.11 3.65
N TYR A 229 6.92 -18.03 2.98
CA TYR A 229 7.41 -16.85 3.66
C TYR A 229 6.37 -16.18 4.55
N ARG A 230 5.11 -16.10 4.12
CA ARG A 230 4.04 -15.46 4.90
C ARG A 230 3.42 -16.36 5.97
N ALA A 231 3.49 -17.67 5.79
CA ALA A 231 2.72 -18.73 6.45
C ALA A 231 2.01 -18.34 7.76
N ASP A 232 2.77 -18.11 8.84
CA ASP A 232 2.20 -17.86 10.17
C ASP A 232 2.29 -16.40 10.62
N ALA A 233 2.82 -15.50 9.76
CA ALA A 233 3.11 -14.13 10.15
C ALA A 233 1.90 -13.19 10.07
N ILE A 234 0.85 -13.55 9.32
CA ILE A 234 -0.34 -12.70 9.16
C ILE A 234 -1.59 -13.53 9.43
N SER A 235 -2.28 -13.21 10.50
CA SER A 235 -3.58 -13.79 10.84
C SER A 235 -4.59 -12.67 11.07
N VAL A 236 -5.45 -12.45 10.06
CA VAL A 236 -6.49 -11.40 10.13
C VAL A 236 -7.57 -11.83 11.11
N LYS A 237 -7.89 -10.94 12.05
CA LYS A 237 -8.91 -11.13 13.08
C LYS A 237 -10.02 -10.11 12.93
N GLU A 238 -11.19 -10.46 13.40
CA GLU A 238 -12.28 -9.51 13.61
C GLU A 238 -11.95 -8.58 14.78
N ILE A 239 -12.38 -7.33 14.68
CA ILE A 239 -12.21 -6.34 15.74
C ILE A 239 -13.58 -5.79 16.11
N ALA A 240 -13.91 -5.80 17.40
CA ALA A 240 -15.20 -5.36 17.94
C ALA A 240 -16.42 -6.03 17.24
N GLY A 241 -16.28 -7.31 16.86
CA GLY A 241 -17.32 -8.06 16.16
C GLY A 241 -17.53 -7.66 14.69
N GLN A 242 -16.64 -6.81 14.15
CA GLN A 242 -16.68 -6.41 12.74
C GLN A 242 -15.56 -7.08 11.94
N PRO A 243 -15.87 -7.79 10.84
CA PRO A 243 -14.86 -8.33 9.94
C PRO A 243 -14.13 -7.21 9.22
N ARG A 244 -12.90 -7.48 8.81
CA ARG A 244 -12.17 -6.56 7.93
C ARG A 244 -12.92 -6.40 6.61
N THR A 245 -13.25 -5.17 6.27
CA THR A 245 -13.92 -4.85 5.00
C THR A 245 -12.90 -4.71 3.87
N GLY A 246 -12.98 -5.57 2.87
CA GLY A 246 -12.38 -5.45 1.53
C GLY A 246 -10.89 -5.08 1.43
N SER A 247 -10.43 -4.97 0.20
CA SER A 247 -9.09 -4.50 -0.16
C SER A 247 -8.94 -2.97 -0.03
N SER A 248 -7.71 -2.46 -0.23
CA SER A 248 -7.47 -1.01 -0.29
C SER A 248 -8.28 -0.31 -1.40
N SER A 249 -8.50 -1.00 -2.53
CA SER A 249 -9.35 -0.51 -3.62
C SER A 249 -10.82 -0.43 -3.21
N TRP A 250 -11.33 -1.46 -2.55
CA TRP A 250 -12.67 -1.47 -1.97
C TRP A 250 -12.87 -0.30 -0.99
N GLN A 251 -11.93 -0.11 -0.06
CA GLN A 251 -11.96 1.01 0.90
C GLN A 251 -11.92 2.38 0.21
N SER A 252 -11.27 2.49 -0.95
CA SER A 252 -11.24 3.72 -1.73
C SER A 252 -12.61 4.08 -2.30
N LEU A 253 -13.34 3.10 -2.84
CA LEU A 253 -14.71 3.28 -3.30
C LEU A 253 -15.66 3.58 -2.13
N ALA A 254 -15.54 2.83 -1.03
CA ALA A 254 -16.38 3.03 0.15
C ALA A 254 -16.27 4.45 0.74
N ARG A 255 -15.07 5.07 0.69
CA ARG A 255 -14.86 6.46 1.11
C ARG A 255 -15.34 7.50 0.10
N GLY A 256 -15.67 7.12 -1.13
CA GLY A 256 -16.17 8.03 -2.16
C GLY A 256 -15.21 9.17 -2.53
N THR A 257 -13.89 8.97 -2.40
CA THR A 257 -12.87 10.01 -2.62
C THR A 257 -12.70 10.40 -4.09
N GLY A 258 -13.31 9.67 -5.02
CA GLY A 258 -13.19 9.91 -6.46
C GLY A 258 -11.91 9.35 -7.08
N THR A 259 -11.05 8.70 -6.31
CA THR A 259 -9.74 8.18 -6.77
C THR A 259 -9.47 6.77 -6.28
N ILE A 260 -8.73 6.00 -7.09
CA ILE A 260 -8.29 4.64 -6.81
C ILE A 260 -6.88 4.42 -7.40
N GLU A 261 -6.10 3.48 -6.86
CA GLU A 261 -4.71 3.24 -7.32
C GLU A 261 -4.59 2.31 -8.54
N ALA A 262 -5.68 2.10 -9.29
CA ALA A 262 -5.70 1.19 -10.43
C ALA A 262 -4.66 1.53 -11.51
N ASP A 263 -4.32 2.82 -11.69
CA ASP A 263 -3.30 3.27 -12.64
C ASP A 263 -1.87 2.86 -12.25
N TYR A 264 -1.63 2.57 -10.96
CA TYR A 264 -0.31 2.18 -10.43
C TYR A 264 -0.25 0.70 -10.01
N LEU A 265 -1.37 -0.03 -10.12
CA LEU A 265 -1.43 -1.48 -9.91
C LEU A 265 -1.64 -2.17 -11.27
N ASN A 266 -2.86 -2.32 -11.75
CA ASN A 266 -3.11 -2.88 -13.08
C ASN A 266 -2.46 -2.03 -14.19
N GLY A 267 -2.42 -0.71 -14.03
CA GLY A 267 -1.80 0.22 -14.96
C GLY A 267 -0.28 0.08 -15.06
N GLU A 268 0.41 -0.41 -14.04
CA GLU A 268 1.85 -0.76 -14.18
C GLU A 268 2.04 -1.94 -15.14
N VAL A 269 1.19 -2.96 -15.07
CA VAL A 269 1.20 -4.08 -16.01
C VAL A 269 0.94 -3.58 -17.44
N VAL A 270 -0.02 -2.67 -17.60
CA VAL A 270 -0.35 -2.06 -18.89
C VAL A 270 0.83 -1.24 -19.43
N LEU A 271 1.48 -0.44 -18.60
CA LEU A 271 2.67 0.33 -18.96
C LEU A 271 3.78 -0.58 -19.46
N LEU A 272 4.13 -1.59 -18.70
CA LEU A 272 5.16 -2.57 -19.08
C LEU A 272 4.76 -3.35 -20.34
N GLY A 273 3.48 -3.76 -20.45
CA GLY A 273 2.97 -4.41 -21.66
C GLY A 273 3.20 -3.57 -22.92
N ARG A 274 2.93 -2.26 -22.84
CA ARG A 274 3.18 -1.32 -23.96
C ARG A 274 4.67 -1.16 -24.26
N LEU A 275 5.51 -1.10 -23.24
CA LEU A 275 6.96 -0.97 -23.41
C LEU A 275 7.62 -2.20 -24.04
N TYR A 276 7.11 -3.40 -23.72
CA TYR A 276 7.68 -4.67 -24.15
C TYR A 276 6.87 -5.40 -25.23
N GLY A 277 5.79 -4.79 -25.73
CA GLY A 277 4.97 -5.32 -26.83
C GLY A 277 4.11 -6.53 -26.44
N ILE A 278 3.70 -6.64 -25.19
CA ILE A 278 2.81 -7.71 -24.69
C ILE A 278 1.40 -7.15 -24.50
N PRO A 279 0.36 -7.75 -25.10
CA PRO A 279 -1.02 -7.35 -24.88
C PRO A 279 -1.44 -7.54 -23.42
N THR A 280 -2.16 -6.56 -22.86
CA THR A 280 -2.62 -6.56 -21.46
C THR A 280 -4.10 -6.17 -21.38
N LYS A 281 -4.93 -6.82 -22.18
CA LYS A 281 -6.36 -6.53 -22.32
C LYS A 281 -7.11 -6.60 -20.99
N TRP A 282 -6.83 -7.63 -20.17
CA TRP A 282 -7.51 -7.83 -18.89
C TRP A 282 -7.12 -6.75 -17.87
N ASN A 283 -5.83 -6.44 -17.74
CA ASN A 283 -5.37 -5.40 -16.81
C ASN A 283 -5.80 -4.00 -17.25
N GLU A 284 -5.77 -3.70 -18.55
CA GLU A 284 -6.28 -2.43 -19.08
C GLU A 284 -7.78 -2.26 -18.78
N HIS A 285 -8.56 -3.32 -18.96
CA HIS A 285 -9.98 -3.30 -18.68
C HIS A 285 -10.28 -3.10 -17.19
N ALA A 286 -9.62 -3.86 -16.31
CA ALA A 286 -9.73 -3.69 -14.85
C ALA A 286 -9.39 -2.26 -14.41
N ARG A 287 -8.29 -1.70 -14.94
CA ARG A 287 -7.88 -0.33 -14.69
C ARG A 287 -8.94 0.69 -15.08
N ARG A 288 -9.47 0.57 -16.29
CA ARG A 288 -10.51 1.52 -16.81
C ARG A 288 -11.80 1.47 -16.00
N LEU A 289 -12.31 0.28 -15.71
CA LEU A 289 -13.52 0.12 -14.92
C LEU A 289 -13.36 0.65 -13.49
N ALA A 290 -12.25 0.35 -12.84
CA ALA A 290 -11.97 0.84 -11.49
C ALA A 290 -11.89 2.37 -11.43
N ASN A 291 -11.20 3.00 -12.39
CA ASN A 291 -11.14 4.46 -12.48
C ASN A 291 -12.51 5.09 -12.77
N LYS A 292 -13.28 4.50 -13.70
CA LYS A 292 -14.65 4.94 -13.99
C LYS A 292 -15.53 4.91 -12.74
N ALA A 293 -15.52 3.79 -12.02
CA ALA A 293 -16.29 3.64 -10.79
C ALA A 293 -15.87 4.66 -9.71
N ALA A 294 -14.56 4.88 -9.55
CA ALA A 294 -14.04 5.86 -8.59
C ALA A 294 -14.49 7.29 -8.95
N HIS A 295 -14.35 7.70 -10.21
CA HIS A 295 -14.80 9.02 -10.67
C HIS A 295 -16.31 9.22 -10.48
N GLN A 296 -17.10 8.18 -10.72
CA GLN A 296 -18.54 8.19 -10.52
C GLN A 296 -18.95 8.06 -9.04
N LYS A 297 -17.98 7.87 -8.14
CA LYS A 297 -18.21 7.59 -6.71
C LYS A 297 -19.16 6.42 -6.50
N ALA A 298 -19.05 5.40 -7.38
CA ALA A 298 -19.86 4.20 -7.29
C ALA A 298 -19.55 3.43 -5.99
N ALA A 299 -20.58 2.80 -5.43
CA ALA A 299 -20.40 1.96 -4.25
C ALA A 299 -19.57 0.70 -4.60
N PRO A 300 -18.84 0.12 -3.64
CA PRO A 300 -18.24 -1.19 -3.82
C PRO A 300 -19.29 -2.23 -4.22
N GLY A 301 -18.91 -3.18 -5.10
CA GLY A 301 -19.80 -4.24 -5.56
C GLY A 301 -20.86 -3.76 -6.55
N SER A 302 -20.65 -2.64 -7.23
CA SER A 302 -21.61 -2.02 -8.15
C SER A 302 -21.70 -2.65 -9.53
N LEU A 303 -20.89 -3.68 -9.85
CA LEU A 303 -20.93 -4.44 -11.10
C LEU A 303 -21.11 -5.93 -10.81
N THR A 304 -21.84 -6.62 -11.69
CA THR A 304 -21.78 -8.08 -11.74
C THR A 304 -20.55 -8.54 -12.53
N THR A 305 -20.13 -9.79 -12.34
CA THR A 305 -19.04 -10.37 -13.12
C THR A 305 -19.41 -10.53 -14.60
N GLU A 306 -20.69 -10.78 -14.91
CA GLU A 306 -21.22 -10.84 -16.27
C GLU A 306 -21.13 -9.49 -16.99
N GLU A 307 -21.50 -8.40 -16.32
CA GLU A 307 -21.36 -7.03 -16.86
C GLU A 307 -19.90 -6.69 -17.09
N TRP A 308 -19.02 -7.07 -16.15
CA TRP A 308 -17.57 -6.90 -16.27
C TRP A 308 -17.04 -7.60 -17.52
N LEU A 309 -17.37 -8.90 -17.72
CA LEU A 309 -16.93 -9.72 -18.85
C LEU A 309 -17.52 -9.23 -20.18
N SER A 310 -18.80 -8.91 -20.21
CA SER A 310 -19.46 -8.42 -21.42
C SER A 310 -18.84 -7.09 -21.90
N SER A 311 -18.38 -6.25 -20.99
CA SER A 311 -17.71 -5.00 -21.34
C SER A 311 -16.25 -5.18 -21.78
N LEU A 312 -15.61 -6.31 -21.50
CA LEU A 312 -14.26 -6.64 -21.97
C LEU A 312 -14.22 -6.79 -23.50
N ASP A 313 -15.25 -7.37 -24.10
CA ASP A 313 -15.32 -7.63 -25.55
C ASP A 313 -15.54 -6.37 -26.37
N LEU A 314 -16.00 -5.28 -25.75
CA LEU A 314 -16.18 -3.98 -26.38
C LEU A 314 -14.89 -3.15 -26.49
N VAL A 315 -13.78 -3.64 -25.94
CA VAL A 315 -12.46 -2.95 -25.86
C VAL A 315 -11.47 -3.57 -26.85
N GLY A 316 -11.96 -4.17 -27.94
CA GLY A 316 -11.18 -4.72 -29.06
C GLY A 316 -10.67 -3.66 -30.02
#